data_c23d7d01d7c314b8231045f3fb737052
#
_entry.id   c23d7d01d7c314b8231045f3fb737052
#
_cell.length_a   1.000
_cell.length_b   1.000
_cell.length_c   1.000
_cell.angle_alpha   90.00
_cell.angle_beta   90.00
_cell.angle_gamma   90.00
#
_symmetry.space_group_name_H-M   'P 1'
#
loop_
_entity.id
_entity.type
_entity.pdbx_description
1 polymer ?
#
loop_
_entity_poly.entity_id
_entity_poly.type
_entity_poly.pdbx_seq_one_letter_code
_entity_poly.pdbx_strand_id
1 'polypeptide(L)'
;MEQLWQDVLLVKNIDDIDAMGGRSGSGVAAGAGSSNRLRLFGFGLFAAIYFLSFLQRVAVSVVADDLTMELGLDSVALGFMSSGFFIAYALVQPAMGLLCDKAGPERVSAGALAIAAAGSFLFAGARGFTSAFLGRILMGMGLAAGFIPGMKVIAAMFPPEAFSTYNGLFVSIGNAGTLMGAAPLAWLTVMAGWRLVFAGLAFAAVLLAVLCWLFAGKRRTEKAAEADPDDEPVSNRDVIRSRDLWLLALFLFAKYGSQVAFQGLWGVPYIASVYDVSPTTAAGAVTMVAAGYVTAAPLVGKLADVMARRGMNPIAAQRRLLIATTFLYVATWMPIVLAPGLLPLSAMYVLLFVMGISVSSAGLVFGIAKDLFPAKVSGLAIGLVNITSILGGAAMPPVVGWFIKRLTASGIQGGAVYSRAMVPCLLAACVGLILLSMVGRTAGRRLRPGYPA
;
A
#
# COMPACT_ATOMS: atom_id res chain seq x y z
N MET A 1 14.06 22.86 7.11
CA MET A 1 13.94 21.52 6.49
C MET A 1 14.95 20.55 7.05
N GLU A 2 16.22 20.91 7.17
CA GLU A 2 17.27 20.09 7.79
C GLU A 2 16.99 19.74 9.26
N GLN A 3 16.52 20.69 10.08
CA GLN A 3 16.09 20.43 11.45
C GLN A 3 14.89 19.49 11.54
N LEU A 4 13.96 19.54 10.58
CA LEU A 4 12.80 18.62 10.53
C LEU A 4 13.22 17.19 10.19
N TRP A 5 14.23 17.03 9.34
CA TRP A 5 14.81 15.72 9.04
C TRP A 5 15.71 15.22 10.19
N GLN A 6 16.39 16.11 10.88
CA GLN A 6 17.13 15.76 12.09
C GLN A 6 16.21 15.34 13.23
N ASP A 7 15.03 15.94 13.40
CA ASP A 7 14.04 15.52 14.39
C ASP A 7 13.30 14.21 14.02
N VAL A 8 13.26 13.85 12.74
CA VAL A 8 12.72 12.56 12.25
C VAL A 8 13.80 11.47 12.23
N LEU A 9 15.05 11.83 11.96
CA LEU A 9 16.22 10.93 11.95
C LEU A 9 16.94 10.88 13.31
N LEU A 10 16.77 11.90 14.17
CA LEU A 10 17.13 11.84 15.57
C LEU A 10 16.04 11.08 16.35
N VAL A 11 15.99 9.78 16.14
CA VAL A 11 15.99 8.91 17.31
C VAL A 11 17.31 9.21 18.02
N LYS A 12 17.34 10.34 18.80
CA LYS A 12 18.31 10.54 19.85
C LYS A 12 18.37 9.23 20.58
N ASN A 13 19.54 8.65 20.64
CA ASN A 13 19.93 7.43 21.33
C ASN A 13 18.76 6.62 21.86
N ILE A 14 18.61 5.41 21.31
CA ILE A 14 17.68 4.39 21.84
C ILE A 14 17.87 4.24 23.37
N ASP A 15 19.05 4.56 23.88
CA ASP A 15 19.39 4.64 25.30
C ASP A 15 18.65 5.77 26.08
N ASP A 16 18.22 6.87 25.41
CA ASP A 16 17.41 7.92 26.05
C ASP A 16 15.94 7.53 26.24
N ILE A 17 15.43 6.60 25.42
CA ILE A 17 14.06 6.04 25.57
C ILE A 17 14.03 5.07 26.76
N ASP A 18 15.10 4.29 26.96
CA ASP A 18 15.24 3.41 28.15
C ASP A 18 15.46 4.23 29.44
N ALA A 19 16.04 5.43 29.37
CA ALA A 19 16.22 6.34 30.52
C ALA A 19 14.94 7.03 30.99
N MET A 20 13.93 7.22 30.10
CA MET A 20 12.62 7.78 30.49
C MET A 20 11.69 6.76 31.17
N GLY A 21 11.99 5.45 31.09
CA GLY A 21 11.28 4.35 31.74
C GLY A 21 11.80 3.98 33.15
N GLY A 22 12.53 4.91 33.82
CA GLY A 22 13.23 4.61 35.06
C GLY A 22 12.42 4.03 36.22
N ARG A 23 12.79 2.79 36.60
CA ARG A 23 12.94 2.38 38.03
C ARG A 23 13.85 1.16 38.15
N SER A 24 14.99 1.41 38.79
CA SER A 24 15.82 0.58 39.67
C SER A 24 15.95 -0.93 39.40
N GLY A 25 17.18 -1.34 39.05
CA GLY A 25 17.62 -2.73 39.15
C GLY A 25 19.02 -2.90 38.57
N SER A 26 20.05 -2.68 39.37
CA SER A 26 21.45 -3.00 39.07
C SER A 26 21.61 -4.50 38.81
N GLY A 27 21.85 -4.88 37.54
CA GLY A 27 22.19 -6.27 37.21
C GLY A 27 21.98 -6.76 35.78
N VAL A 28 21.60 -5.91 34.78
CA VAL A 28 21.18 -6.41 33.45
C VAL A 28 21.86 -5.68 32.27
N ALA A 29 23.07 -5.20 32.40
CA ALA A 29 23.72 -4.46 31.29
C ALA A 29 24.16 -5.32 30.10
N ALA A 30 24.34 -6.64 30.24
CA ALA A 30 24.78 -7.54 29.17
C ALA A 30 23.62 -8.10 28.30
N GLY A 31 22.39 -8.10 28.80
CA GLY A 31 21.19 -8.62 28.09
C GLY A 31 20.49 -7.60 27.20
N ALA A 32 20.57 -6.30 27.51
CA ALA A 32 19.85 -5.24 26.82
C ALA A 32 20.32 -5.02 25.36
N GLY A 33 21.61 -5.12 25.11
CA GLY A 33 22.18 -4.91 23.77
C GLY A 33 21.80 -6.03 22.76
N SER A 34 21.66 -7.27 23.23
CA SER A 34 21.25 -8.39 22.37
C SER A 34 19.75 -8.34 22.04
N SER A 35 18.92 -7.91 22.99
CA SER A 35 17.47 -7.69 22.80
C SER A 35 17.20 -6.60 21.78
N ASN A 36 17.92 -5.49 21.80
CA ASN A 36 17.70 -4.38 20.89
C ASN A 36 18.13 -4.71 19.45
N ARG A 37 19.25 -5.42 19.25
CA ARG A 37 19.67 -5.92 17.93
C ARG A 37 18.63 -6.89 17.34
N LEU A 38 18.04 -7.75 18.16
CA LEU A 38 17.02 -8.69 17.72
C LEU A 38 15.72 -7.98 17.28
N ARG A 39 15.30 -6.94 18.00
CA ARG A 39 14.14 -6.09 17.66
C ARG A 39 14.35 -5.37 16.32
N LEU A 40 15.50 -4.72 16.15
CA LEU A 40 15.83 -4.02 14.91
C LEU A 40 15.96 -4.97 13.71
N PHE A 41 16.55 -6.15 13.91
CA PHE A 41 16.62 -7.18 12.87
C PHE A 41 15.21 -7.66 12.46
N GLY A 42 14.34 -7.96 13.44
CA GLY A 42 12.95 -8.36 13.17
C GLY A 42 12.17 -7.28 12.41
N PHE A 43 12.29 -6.02 12.84
CA PHE A 43 11.70 -4.90 12.14
C PHE A 43 12.21 -4.80 10.70
N GLY A 44 13.53 -4.81 10.48
CA GLY A 44 14.16 -4.73 9.15
C GLY A 44 13.73 -5.88 8.23
N LEU A 45 13.65 -7.09 8.77
CA LEU A 45 13.21 -8.27 8.03
C LEU A 45 11.76 -8.11 7.51
N PHE A 46 10.82 -7.73 8.38
CA PHE A 46 9.43 -7.54 7.96
C PHE A 46 9.24 -6.30 7.07
N ALA A 47 10.02 -5.24 7.29
CA ALA A 47 10.05 -4.08 6.41
C ALA A 47 10.56 -4.46 4.99
N ALA A 48 11.56 -5.33 4.88
CA ALA A 48 12.03 -5.84 3.59
C ALA A 48 10.99 -6.71 2.88
N ILE A 49 10.21 -7.52 3.62
CA ILE A 49 9.09 -8.30 3.04
C ILE A 49 8.02 -7.35 2.49
N TYR A 50 7.69 -6.31 3.25
CA TYR A 50 6.69 -5.34 2.84
C TYR A 50 7.16 -4.49 1.65
N PHE A 51 8.43 -4.12 1.62
CA PHE A 51 9.10 -3.51 0.47
C PHE A 51 8.99 -4.37 -0.78
N LEU A 52 9.34 -5.66 -0.68
CA LEU A 52 9.24 -6.62 -1.80
C LEU A 52 7.80 -6.75 -2.30
N SER A 53 6.81 -6.74 -1.40
CA SER A 53 5.39 -6.77 -1.74
C SER A 53 4.99 -5.56 -2.60
N PHE A 54 5.40 -4.35 -2.21
CA PHE A 54 5.08 -3.13 -2.95
C PHE A 54 5.82 -3.06 -4.30
N LEU A 55 7.07 -3.48 -4.34
CA LEU A 55 7.85 -3.56 -5.57
C LEU A 55 7.15 -4.47 -6.59
N GLN A 56 6.75 -5.68 -6.19
CA GLN A 56 6.11 -6.63 -7.10
C GLN A 56 4.68 -6.24 -7.52
N ARG A 57 4.00 -5.35 -6.77
CA ARG A 57 2.68 -4.83 -7.18
C ARG A 57 2.76 -4.04 -8.48
N VAL A 58 3.79 -3.22 -8.65
CA VAL A 58 3.95 -2.33 -9.82
C VAL A 58 4.84 -2.93 -10.92
N ALA A 59 5.55 -4.00 -10.63
CA ALA A 59 6.52 -4.58 -11.56
C ALA A 59 5.93 -4.96 -12.94
N VAL A 60 4.64 -5.33 -13.02
CA VAL A 60 3.98 -5.68 -14.28
C VAL A 60 3.85 -4.48 -15.22
N SER A 61 3.71 -3.25 -14.70
CA SER A 61 3.61 -2.05 -15.55
C SER A 61 4.88 -1.84 -16.38
N VAL A 62 6.02 -2.22 -15.82
CA VAL A 62 7.33 -2.05 -16.44
C VAL A 62 7.58 -3.05 -17.58
N VAL A 63 7.02 -4.26 -17.44
CA VAL A 63 7.22 -5.36 -18.40
C VAL A 63 5.98 -5.62 -19.26
N ALA A 64 5.02 -4.71 -19.28
CA ALA A 64 3.76 -4.89 -19.99
C ALA A 64 3.97 -5.10 -21.51
N ASP A 65 4.87 -4.34 -22.11
CA ASP A 65 5.21 -4.45 -23.53
C ASP A 65 5.93 -5.76 -23.84
N ASP A 66 6.87 -6.18 -22.99
CA ASP A 66 7.58 -7.47 -23.13
C ASP A 66 6.59 -8.64 -23.08
N LEU A 67 5.62 -8.59 -22.14
CA LEU A 67 4.59 -9.61 -21.98
C LEU A 67 3.64 -9.64 -23.20
N THR A 68 3.33 -8.49 -23.77
CA THR A 68 2.53 -8.39 -24.99
C THR A 68 3.28 -9.00 -26.17
N MET A 69 4.53 -8.64 -26.36
CA MET A 69 5.34 -9.11 -27.49
C MET A 69 5.71 -10.59 -27.40
N GLU A 70 6.16 -11.06 -26.22
CA GLU A 70 6.68 -12.42 -26.08
C GLU A 70 5.58 -13.47 -25.78
N LEU A 71 4.55 -13.10 -25.03
CA LEU A 71 3.48 -14.02 -24.62
C LEU A 71 2.17 -13.82 -25.38
N GLY A 72 2.12 -12.85 -26.31
CA GLY A 72 0.93 -12.55 -27.11
C GLY A 72 -0.26 -12.05 -26.29
N LEU A 73 -0.01 -11.33 -25.18
CA LEU A 73 -1.06 -10.92 -24.26
C LEU A 73 -1.69 -9.61 -24.72
N ASP A 74 -3.02 -9.60 -24.80
CA ASP A 74 -3.76 -8.38 -25.04
C ASP A 74 -3.92 -7.55 -23.73
N SER A 75 -4.41 -6.32 -23.86
CA SER A 75 -4.62 -5.41 -22.73
C SER A 75 -5.57 -5.94 -21.66
N VAL A 76 -6.53 -6.80 -22.03
CA VAL A 76 -7.45 -7.44 -21.10
C VAL A 76 -6.71 -8.49 -20.26
N ALA A 77 -5.89 -9.33 -20.92
CA ALA A 77 -5.06 -10.33 -20.25
C ALA A 77 -4.07 -9.68 -19.26
N LEU A 78 -3.41 -8.57 -19.65
CA LEU A 78 -2.55 -7.78 -18.75
C LEU A 78 -3.33 -7.26 -17.55
N GLY A 79 -4.53 -6.74 -17.75
CA GLY A 79 -5.41 -6.29 -16.69
C GLY A 79 -5.74 -7.41 -15.69
N PHE A 80 -6.11 -8.59 -16.20
CA PHE A 80 -6.37 -9.77 -15.35
C PHE A 80 -5.13 -10.26 -14.61
N MET A 81 -3.95 -10.21 -15.21
CA MET A 81 -2.69 -10.55 -14.52
C MET A 81 -2.42 -9.62 -13.35
N SER A 82 -2.66 -8.31 -13.52
CA SER A 82 -2.57 -7.36 -12.41
C SER A 82 -3.59 -7.70 -11.32
N SER A 83 -4.86 -7.96 -11.70
CA SER A 83 -5.94 -8.31 -10.78
C SER A 83 -5.68 -9.58 -10.00
N GLY A 84 -5.15 -10.61 -10.64
CA GLY A 84 -4.88 -11.91 -10.02
C GLY A 84 -4.03 -11.78 -8.76
N PHE A 85 -3.02 -10.91 -8.79
CA PHE A 85 -2.21 -10.60 -7.63
C PHE A 85 -3.05 -9.99 -6.49
N PHE A 86 -3.85 -8.96 -6.79
CA PHE A 86 -4.62 -8.24 -5.77
C PHE A 86 -5.75 -9.08 -5.19
N ILE A 87 -6.45 -9.86 -6.01
CA ILE A 87 -7.52 -10.76 -5.56
C ILE A 87 -6.93 -11.82 -4.62
N ALA A 88 -5.85 -12.48 -5.02
CA ALA A 88 -5.19 -13.49 -4.21
C ALA A 88 -4.67 -12.91 -2.89
N TYR A 89 -4.06 -11.74 -2.94
CA TYR A 89 -3.62 -10.98 -1.77
C TYR A 89 -4.78 -10.69 -0.81
N ALA A 90 -5.93 -10.19 -1.32
CA ALA A 90 -7.09 -9.85 -0.50
C ALA A 90 -7.72 -11.07 0.16
N LEU A 91 -7.87 -12.18 -0.59
CA LEU A 91 -8.50 -13.41 -0.08
C LEU A 91 -7.70 -14.07 1.05
N VAL A 92 -6.39 -13.97 1.01
CA VAL A 92 -5.51 -14.59 2.01
C VAL A 92 -5.33 -13.72 3.26
N GLN A 93 -5.56 -12.41 3.18
CA GLN A 93 -5.37 -11.47 4.30
C GLN A 93 -6.07 -11.88 5.60
N PRO A 94 -7.36 -12.27 5.62
CA PRO A 94 -8.02 -12.69 6.87
C PRO A 94 -7.37 -13.95 7.47
N ALA A 95 -6.98 -14.90 6.61
CA ALA A 95 -6.32 -16.13 7.05
C ALA A 95 -4.93 -15.85 7.65
N MET A 96 -4.20 -14.84 7.14
CA MET A 96 -2.89 -14.46 7.68
C MET A 96 -2.96 -14.06 9.15
N GLY A 97 -4.01 -13.33 9.56
CA GLY A 97 -4.23 -12.96 10.95
C GLY A 97 -4.36 -14.19 11.87
N LEU A 98 -5.26 -15.11 11.48
CA LEU A 98 -5.53 -16.35 12.22
C LEU A 98 -4.33 -17.31 12.27
N LEU A 99 -3.62 -17.45 11.15
CA LEU A 99 -2.42 -18.28 11.07
C LEU A 99 -1.30 -17.73 11.96
N CYS A 100 -1.11 -16.39 11.97
CA CYS A 100 -0.11 -15.76 12.84
C CYS A 100 -0.41 -15.99 14.35
N ASP A 101 -1.68 -16.02 14.74
CA ASP A 101 -2.06 -16.29 16.14
C ASP A 101 -1.74 -17.73 16.54
N LYS A 102 -1.83 -18.68 15.60
CA LYS A 102 -1.58 -20.11 15.86
C LYS A 102 -0.11 -20.50 15.73
N ALA A 103 0.57 -20.04 14.68
CA ALA A 103 1.91 -20.51 14.30
C ALA A 103 3.03 -19.48 14.50
N GLY A 104 2.67 -18.24 14.83
CA GLY A 104 3.58 -17.09 14.91
C GLY A 104 3.80 -16.41 13.56
N PRO A 105 4.00 -15.08 13.55
CA PRO A 105 4.12 -14.30 12.33
C PRO A 105 5.35 -14.71 11.48
N GLU A 106 6.44 -15.11 12.10
CA GLU A 106 7.69 -15.49 11.43
C GLU A 106 7.53 -16.77 10.59
N ARG A 107 6.93 -17.83 11.17
CA ARG A 107 6.71 -19.11 10.46
C ARG A 107 5.70 -18.96 9.33
N VAL A 108 4.64 -18.21 9.59
CA VAL A 108 3.61 -17.92 8.58
C VAL A 108 4.22 -17.15 7.42
N SER A 109 5.05 -16.13 7.70
CA SER A 109 5.72 -15.37 6.64
C SER A 109 6.74 -16.21 5.88
N ALA A 110 7.47 -17.11 6.54
CA ALA A 110 8.39 -18.02 5.86
C ALA A 110 7.67 -18.92 4.84
N GLY A 111 6.56 -19.57 5.25
CA GLY A 111 5.76 -20.39 4.35
C GLY A 111 5.12 -19.60 3.21
N ALA A 112 4.57 -18.44 3.50
CA ALA A 112 3.97 -17.56 2.51
C ALA A 112 5.01 -17.03 1.49
N LEU A 113 6.21 -16.64 1.94
CA LEU A 113 7.29 -16.21 1.05
C LEU A 113 7.80 -17.33 0.15
N ALA A 114 7.79 -18.59 0.62
CA ALA A 114 8.07 -19.74 -0.24
C ALA A 114 7.06 -19.86 -1.39
N ILE A 115 5.77 -19.62 -1.11
CA ILE A 115 4.71 -19.54 -2.14
C ILE A 115 4.97 -18.36 -3.09
N ALA A 116 5.33 -17.19 -2.57
CA ALA A 116 5.66 -16.03 -3.40
C ALA A 116 6.87 -16.29 -4.32
N ALA A 117 7.90 -16.96 -3.80
CA ALA A 117 9.07 -17.35 -4.59
C ALA A 117 8.70 -18.33 -5.72
N ALA A 118 7.92 -19.37 -5.41
CA ALA A 118 7.41 -20.30 -6.41
C ALA A 118 6.59 -19.57 -7.49
N GLY A 119 5.74 -18.63 -7.09
CA GLY A 119 4.98 -17.78 -8.01
C GLY A 119 5.88 -16.91 -8.90
N SER A 120 6.92 -16.31 -8.33
CA SER A 120 7.87 -15.47 -9.07
C SER A 120 8.71 -16.29 -10.06
N PHE A 121 9.14 -17.50 -9.69
CA PHE A 121 9.82 -18.43 -10.62
C PHE A 121 8.87 -18.89 -11.74
N LEU A 122 7.62 -19.23 -11.41
CA LEU A 122 6.62 -19.61 -12.41
C LEU A 122 6.36 -18.47 -13.40
N PHE A 123 6.28 -17.23 -12.90
CA PHE A 123 6.13 -16.05 -13.74
C PHE A 123 7.36 -15.83 -14.63
N ALA A 124 8.58 -15.92 -14.09
CA ALA A 124 9.82 -15.79 -14.84
C ALA A 124 9.93 -16.84 -15.97
N GLY A 125 9.46 -18.06 -15.73
CA GLY A 125 9.42 -19.15 -16.73
C GLY A 125 8.16 -19.17 -17.59
N ALA A 126 7.30 -18.16 -17.52
CA ALA A 126 6.00 -18.17 -18.22
C ALA A 126 6.16 -18.25 -19.74
N ARG A 127 5.30 -19.09 -20.37
CA ARG A 127 5.23 -19.29 -21.82
C ARG A 127 3.88 -18.87 -22.41
N GLY A 128 2.99 -18.30 -21.60
CA GLY A 128 1.66 -17.85 -22.00
C GLY A 128 0.88 -17.33 -20.81
N PHE A 129 -0.35 -16.87 -21.06
CA PHE A 129 -1.22 -16.25 -20.07
C PHE A 129 -1.40 -17.08 -18.80
N THR A 130 -1.75 -18.38 -18.93
CA THR A 130 -2.09 -19.23 -17.78
C THR A 130 -0.95 -19.34 -16.78
N SER A 131 0.28 -19.60 -17.25
CA SER A 131 1.46 -19.71 -16.38
C SER A 131 1.81 -18.37 -15.73
N ALA A 132 1.74 -17.27 -16.48
CA ALA A 132 1.97 -15.94 -15.96
C ALA A 132 0.91 -15.54 -14.92
N PHE A 133 -0.37 -15.81 -15.19
CA PHE A 133 -1.49 -15.51 -14.29
C PHE A 133 -1.42 -16.32 -12.99
N LEU A 134 -1.14 -17.62 -13.07
CA LEU A 134 -0.94 -18.46 -11.88
C LEU A 134 0.26 -17.99 -11.06
N GLY A 135 1.36 -17.60 -11.73
CA GLY A 135 2.51 -16.97 -11.06
C GLY A 135 2.09 -15.74 -10.26
N ARG A 136 1.29 -14.85 -10.85
CA ARG A 136 0.77 -13.63 -10.20
C ARG A 136 -0.14 -13.93 -9.00
N ILE A 137 -0.99 -14.96 -9.11
CA ILE A 137 -1.84 -15.43 -7.99
C ILE A 137 -0.94 -15.89 -6.82
N LEU A 138 0.03 -16.77 -7.07
CA LEU A 138 0.94 -17.28 -6.03
C LEU A 138 1.77 -16.15 -5.40
N MET A 139 2.27 -15.19 -6.19
CA MET A 139 2.93 -14.00 -5.69
C MET A 139 2.02 -13.20 -4.74
N GLY A 140 0.75 -12.95 -5.15
CA GLY A 140 -0.22 -12.22 -4.36
C GLY A 140 -0.52 -12.92 -3.03
N MET A 141 -0.74 -14.24 -3.06
CA MET A 141 -0.95 -15.04 -1.85
C MET A 141 0.23 -14.95 -0.89
N GLY A 142 1.44 -15.16 -1.41
CA GLY A 142 2.64 -15.20 -0.58
C GLY A 142 3.04 -13.83 -0.02
N LEU A 143 2.94 -12.77 -0.82
CA LEU A 143 3.29 -11.42 -0.40
C LEU A 143 2.24 -10.75 0.51
N ALA A 144 1.06 -11.37 0.69
CA ALA A 144 0.10 -10.98 1.73
C ALA A 144 0.69 -11.10 3.15
N ALA A 145 1.75 -11.88 3.33
CA ALA A 145 2.52 -11.97 4.57
C ALA A 145 3.29 -10.69 4.95
N GLY A 146 3.33 -9.67 4.10
CA GLY A 146 4.05 -8.43 4.39
C GLY A 146 3.37 -7.59 5.48
N PHE A 147 2.07 -7.35 5.39
CA PHE A 147 1.39 -6.35 6.23
C PHE A 147 1.00 -6.87 7.61
N ILE A 148 0.07 -7.84 7.70
CA ILE A 148 -0.48 -8.30 9.00
C ILE A 148 0.60 -8.91 9.90
N PRO A 149 1.45 -9.85 9.42
CA PRO A 149 2.53 -10.36 10.24
C PRO A 149 3.51 -9.27 10.68
N GLY A 150 3.87 -8.32 9.80
CA GLY A 150 4.74 -7.20 10.13
C GLY A 150 4.17 -6.34 11.26
N MET A 151 2.89 -5.99 11.20
CA MET A 151 2.20 -5.24 12.25
C MET A 151 2.21 -5.98 13.59
N LYS A 152 2.00 -7.30 13.59
CA LYS A 152 2.06 -8.12 14.81
C LYS A 152 3.47 -8.15 15.42
N VAL A 153 4.50 -8.23 14.58
CA VAL A 153 5.90 -8.19 15.04
C VAL A 153 6.23 -6.83 15.63
N ILE A 154 5.82 -5.72 14.99
CA ILE A 154 6.02 -4.37 15.52
C ILE A 154 5.31 -4.22 16.87
N ALA A 155 4.04 -4.61 16.97
CA ALA A 155 3.26 -4.52 18.21
C ALA A 155 3.85 -5.34 19.35
N ALA A 156 4.49 -6.47 19.05
CA ALA A 156 5.10 -7.35 20.06
C ALA A 156 6.54 -6.96 20.43
N MET A 157 7.22 -6.16 19.61
CA MET A 157 8.63 -5.81 19.84
C MET A 157 8.85 -4.40 20.37
N PHE A 158 7.91 -3.50 20.11
CA PHE A 158 8.05 -2.09 20.48
C PHE A 158 6.97 -1.65 21.46
N PRO A 159 7.29 -0.73 22.39
CA PRO A 159 6.32 -0.24 23.35
C PRO A 159 5.17 0.52 22.66
N PRO A 160 3.96 0.56 23.26
CA PRO A 160 2.78 1.21 22.67
C PRO A 160 3.01 2.65 22.21
N GLU A 161 3.84 3.41 22.95
CA GLU A 161 4.17 4.81 22.68
C GLU A 161 4.99 4.98 21.39
N ALA A 162 5.81 3.98 21.04
CA ALA A 162 6.66 3.97 19.85
C ALA A 162 5.99 3.28 18.65
N PHE A 163 4.88 2.56 18.86
CA PHE A 163 4.21 1.78 17.83
C PHE A 163 3.85 2.60 16.59
N SER A 164 3.28 3.81 16.77
CA SER A 164 2.89 4.68 15.66
C SER A 164 4.08 5.09 14.79
N THR A 165 5.23 5.37 15.43
CA THR A 165 6.47 5.75 14.73
C THR A 165 7.01 4.59 13.89
N TYR A 166 7.14 3.39 14.49
CA TYR A 166 7.65 2.22 13.77
C TYR A 166 6.67 1.73 12.68
N ASN A 167 5.37 1.85 12.92
CA ASN A 167 4.36 1.57 11.90
C ASN A 167 4.46 2.56 10.72
N GLY A 168 4.61 3.85 11.00
CA GLY A 168 4.82 4.87 9.97
C GLY A 168 6.07 4.59 9.14
N LEU A 169 7.19 4.24 9.79
CA LEU A 169 8.44 3.89 9.12
C LEU A 169 8.28 2.60 8.28
N PHE A 170 7.62 1.59 8.82
CA PHE A 170 7.31 0.33 8.13
C PHE A 170 6.52 0.57 6.84
N VAL A 171 5.46 1.37 6.90
CA VAL A 171 4.64 1.73 5.74
C VAL A 171 5.45 2.55 4.73
N SER A 172 6.31 3.47 5.20
CA SER A 172 7.18 4.26 4.34
C SER A 172 8.19 3.40 3.58
N ILE A 173 8.83 2.43 4.27
CA ILE A 173 9.75 1.47 3.63
C ILE A 173 8.99 0.61 2.60
N GLY A 174 7.77 0.15 2.92
CA GLY A 174 6.93 -0.53 1.94
C GLY A 174 6.70 0.29 0.68
N ASN A 175 6.30 1.55 0.83
CA ASN A 175 6.07 2.45 -0.31
C ASN A 175 7.35 2.78 -1.10
N ALA A 176 8.54 2.78 -0.46
CA ALA A 176 9.82 2.87 -1.16
C ALA A 176 10.02 1.68 -2.13
N GLY A 177 9.43 0.51 -1.84
CA GLY A 177 9.37 -0.61 -2.78
C GLY A 177 8.71 -0.27 -4.12
N THR A 178 7.67 0.59 -4.10
CA THR A 178 7.04 1.09 -5.33
C THR A 178 8.01 1.96 -6.16
N LEU A 179 8.83 2.79 -5.50
CA LEU A 179 9.86 3.58 -6.20
C LEU A 179 10.86 2.67 -6.93
N MET A 180 11.34 1.63 -6.25
CA MET A 180 12.28 0.67 -6.82
C MET A 180 11.64 -0.23 -7.88
N GLY A 181 10.34 -0.48 -7.78
CA GLY A 181 9.54 -1.26 -8.73
C GLY A 181 9.19 -0.53 -10.03
N ALA A 182 9.50 0.76 -10.15
CA ALA A 182 9.27 1.57 -11.36
C ALA A 182 10.58 1.77 -12.16
N ALA A 183 11.18 2.97 -12.14
CA ALA A 183 12.34 3.26 -12.98
C ALA A 183 13.58 2.37 -12.74
N PRO A 184 13.98 2.05 -11.50
CA PRO A 184 15.10 1.15 -11.29
C PRO A 184 14.85 -0.26 -11.83
N LEU A 185 13.62 -0.78 -11.66
CA LEU A 185 13.26 -2.09 -12.20
C LEU A 185 13.23 -2.06 -13.74
N ALA A 186 12.70 -0.98 -14.35
CA ALA A 186 12.69 -0.81 -15.80
C ALA A 186 14.13 -0.82 -16.38
N TRP A 187 15.05 -0.15 -15.71
CA TRP A 187 16.45 -0.18 -16.10
C TRP A 187 17.05 -1.60 -16.01
N LEU A 188 16.76 -2.33 -14.94
CA LEU A 188 17.21 -3.72 -14.78
C LEU A 188 16.60 -4.65 -15.85
N THR A 189 15.34 -4.45 -16.23
CA THR A 189 14.71 -5.27 -17.28
C THR A 189 15.29 -5.02 -18.65
N VAL A 190 15.72 -3.80 -18.96
CA VAL A 190 16.44 -3.49 -20.21
C VAL A 190 17.81 -4.18 -20.24
N MET A 191 18.53 -4.25 -19.11
CA MET A 191 19.87 -4.83 -19.06
C MET A 191 19.87 -6.35 -19.01
N ALA A 192 18.97 -6.95 -18.25
CA ALA A 192 19.03 -8.38 -17.93
C ALA A 192 17.83 -9.18 -18.49
N GLY A 193 16.82 -8.50 -19.05
CA GLY A 193 15.57 -9.09 -19.44
C GLY A 193 14.64 -9.33 -18.24
N TRP A 194 13.33 -9.22 -18.49
CA TRP A 194 12.32 -9.32 -17.43
C TRP A 194 12.30 -10.69 -16.72
N ARG A 195 12.63 -11.78 -17.45
CA ARG A 195 12.65 -13.14 -16.87
C ARG A 195 13.71 -13.27 -15.79
N LEU A 196 14.93 -12.77 -16.03
CA LEU A 196 16.03 -12.83 -15.05
C LEU A 196 15.75 -11.92 -13.85
N VAL A 197 15.12 -10.77 -14.07
CA VAL A 197 14.72 -9.86 -13.00
C VAL A 197 13.69 -10.52 -12.07
N PHE A 198 12.64 -11.15 -12.62
CA PHE A 198 11.66 -11.87 -11.80
C PHE A 198 12.22 -13.12 -11.11
N ALA A 199 13.19 -13.82 -11.74
CA ALA A 199 13.94 -14.87 -11.07
C ALA A 199 14.77 -14.32 -9.89
N GLY A 200 15.41 -13.17 -10.04
CA GLY A 200 16.11 -12.47 -8.95
C GLY A 200 15.16 -12.09 -7.79
N LEU A 201 13.96 -11.60 -8.09
CA LEU A 201 12.93 -11.33 -7.10
C LEU A 201 12.45 -12.62 -6.39
N ALA A 202 12.42 -13.74 -7.10
CA ALA A 202 12.12 -15.04 -6.52
C ALA A 202 13.21 -15.47 -5.53
N PHE A 203 14.50 -15.31 -5.88
CA PHE A 203 15.61 -15.57 -4.96
C PHE A 203 15.57 -14.67 -3.73
N ALA A 204 15.24 -13.38 -3.90
CA ALA A 204 15.04 -12.47 -2.77
C ALA A 204 13.92 -12.96 -1.84
N ALA A 205 12.81 -13.46 -2.38
CA ALA A 205 11.73 -14.04 -1.58
C ALA A 205 12.17 -15.33 -0.85
N VAL A 206 12.96 -16.20 -1.48
CA VAL A 206 13.57 -17.38 -0.83
C VAL A 206 14.46 -16.96 0.33
N LEU A 207 15.35 -15.99 0.11
CA LEU A 207 16.25 -15.49 1.16
C LEU A 207 15.44 -14.97 2.37
N LEU A 208 14.43 -14.13 2.12
CA LEU A 208 13.56 -13.63 3.18
C LEU A 208 12.79 -14.75 3.89
N ALA A 209 12.34 -15.80 3.16
CA ALA A 209 11.69 -16.96 3.74
C ALA A 209 12.64 -17.70 4.71
N VAL A 210 13.87 -17.95 4.29
CA VAL A 210 14.89 -18.59 5.12
C VAL A 210 15.20 -17.75 6.36
N LEU A 211 15.39 -16.44 6.19
CA LEU A 211 15.64 -15.51 7.31
C LEU A 211 14.47 -15.50 8.31
N CYS A 212 13.22 -15.50 7.84
CA CYS A 212 12.04 -15.62 8.70
C CYS A 212 12.02 -16.95 9.47
N TRP A 213 12.33 -18.06 8.80
CA TRP A 213 12.38 -19.37 9.44
C TRP A 213 13.45 -19.45 10.52
N LEU A 214 14.65 -18.94 10.25
CA LEU A 214 15.76 -18.89 11.21
C LEU A 214 15.44 -17.93 12.38
N PHE A 215 14.74 -16.84 12.12
CA PHE A 215 14.33 -15.89 13.13
C PHE A 215 13.26 -16.45 14.06
N ALA A 216 12.32 -17.25 13.53
CA ALA A 216 11.30 -17.94 14.30
C ALA A 216 11.86 -18.87 15.40
N GLY A 217 13.03 -19.48 15.14
CA GLY A 217 13.71 -20.34 16.11
C GLY A 217 14.30 -19.62 17.32
N LYS A 218 14.55 -18.30 17.19
CA LYS A 218 15.16 -17.47 18.25
C LYS A 218 14.15 -16.81 19.17
N ARG A 219 12.86 -16.80 18.79
CA ARG A 219 11.79 -16.14 19.54
C ARG A 219 10.88 -17.17 20.19
N ARG A 220 11.08 -17.43 21.47
CA ARG A 220 10.12 -18.19 22.27
C ARG A 220 8.96 -17.25 22.65
N THR A 221 7.77 -17.68 22.35
CA THR A 221 6.47 -17.02 22.49
C THR A 221 6.32 -16.23 23.79
N GLU A 222 6.43 -14.91 23.73
CA GLU A 222 5.76 -14.06 24.71
C GLU A 222 4.28 -13.97 24.30
N LYS A 223 3.41 -14.35 25.24
CA LYS A 223 1.95 -14.33 25.08
C LYS A 223 1.50 -12.93 24.65
N ALA A 224 0.61 -12.87 23.65
CA ALA A 224 -0.11 -11.66 23.31
C ALA A 224 -0.81 -11.10 24.55
N ALA A 225 -0.68 -9.80 24.78
CA ALA A 225 -1.37 -9.11 25.86
C ALA A 225 -2.88 -9.33 25.76
N GLU A 226 -3.49 -9.75 26.85
CA GLU A 226 -4.94 -9.93 27.00
C GLU A 226 -5.62 -8.56 26.87
N ALA A 227 -6.74 -8.52 26.16
CA ALA A 227 -7.56 -7.32 26.00
C ALA A 227 -8.25 -6.96 27.32
N ASP A 228 -8.32 -5.66 27.61
CA ASP A 228 -8.99 -5.09 28.79
C ASP A 228 -10.50 -5.44 28.80
N PRO A 229 -11.07 -5.93 29.93
CA PRO A 229 -12.44 -6.42 29.99
C PRO A 229 -13.56 -5.37 29.98
N ASP A 230 -13.25 -4.06 30.12
CA ASP A 230 -14.22 -3.03 30.48
C ASP A 230 -14.82 -2.21 29.32
N ASP A 231 -14.70 -2.62 28.05
CA ASP A 231 -15.30 -1.90 26.92
C ASP A 231 -16.74 -2.35 26.65
N GLU A 232 -17.67 -1.37 26.50
CA GLU A 232 -19.10 -1.56 26.14
C GLU A 232 -19.29 -2.52 24.93
N PRO A 233 -20.37 -3.33 24.92
CA PRO A 233 -20.60 -4.36 23.91
C PRO A 233 -21.10 -3.78 22.57
N VAL A 234 -20.19 -3.15 21.81
CA VAL A 234 -20.48 -2.89 20.39
C VAL A 234 -20.28 -4.17 19.60
N SER A 235 -21.34 -4.59 18.90
CA SER A 235 -21.33 -5.82 18.12
C SER A 235 -20.59 -5.64 16.79
N ASN A 236 -19.88 -6.66 16.31
CA ASN A 236 -19.34 -6.71 14.94
C ASN A 236 -20.42 -6.42 13.87
N ARG A 237 -21.68 -6.70 14.17
CA ARG A 237 -22.84 -6.42 13.31
C ARG A 237 -23.06 -4.92 13.11
N ASP A 238 -22.80 -4.11 14.14
CA ASP A 238 -22.97 -2.65 14.06
C ASP A 238 -21.88 -2.02 13.18
N VAL A 239 -20.67 -2.56 13.24
CA VAL A 239 -19.57 -2.17 12.35
C VAL A 239 -19.95 -2.44 10.88
N ILE A 240 -20.41 -3.68 10.58
CA ILE A 240 -20.79 -4.08 9.20
C ILE A 240 -22.00 -3.29 8.68
N ARG A 241 -22.89 -2.83 9.56
CA ARG A 241 -24.07 -2.03 9.20
C ARG A 241 -23.80 -0.53 9.12
N SER A 242 -22.62 -0.09 9.49
CA SER A 242 -22.29 1.34 9.50
C SER A 242 -22.21 1.91 8.09
N ARG A 243 -23.08 2.88 7.81
CA ARG A 243 -23.08 3.63 6.54
C ARG A 243 -21.76 4.36 6.31
N ASP A 244 -21.23 5.04 7.33
CA ASP A 244 -20.01 5.83 7.21
C ASP A 244 -18.80 4.96 6.93
N LEU A 245 -18.76 3.73 7.48
CA LEU A 245 -17.72 2.76 7.17
C LEU A 245 -17.72 2.37 5.67
N TRP A 246 -18.90 2.06 5.13
CA TRP A 246 -19.01 1.69 3.72
C TRP A 246 -18.75 2.86 2.77
N LEU A 247 -19.11 4.09 3.15
CA LEU A 247 -18.74 5.27 2.38
C LEU A 247 -17.22 5.45 2.32
N LEU A 248 -16.51 5.25 3.44
CA LEU A 248 -15.05 5.27 3.49
C LEU A 248 -14.42 4.11 2.70
N ALA A 249 -14.98 2.91 2.82
CA ALA A 249 -14.52 1.72 2.11
C ALA A 249 -14.66 1.89 0.59
N LEU A 250 -15.82 2.35 0.12
CA LEU A 250 -16.09 2.61 -1.30
C LEU A 250 -15.27 3.80 -1.84
N PHE A 251 -15.08 4.84 -1.02
CA PHE A 251 -14.14 5.93 -1.35
C PHE A 251 -12.75 5.38 -1.62
N LEU A 252 -12.23 4.55 -0.71
CA LEU A 252 -10.88 4.02 -0.84
C LEU A 252 -10.79 2.98 -1.98
N PHE A 253 -11.85 2.18 -2.23
CA PHE A 253 -11.98 1.34 -3.41
C PHE A 253 -11.77 2.14 -4.70
N ALA A 254 -12.48 3.26 -4.85
CA ALA A 254 -12.42 4.11 -6.05
C ALA A 254 -11.05 4.79 -6.20
N LYS A 255 -10.54 5.39 -5.12
CA LYS A 255 -9.26 6.12 -5.12
C LYS A 255 -8.08 5.18 -5.33
N TYR A 256 -7.99 4.10 -4.56
CA TYR A 256 -6.90 3.14 -4.67
C TYR A 256 -6.98 2.34 -5.97
N GLY A 257 -8.18 1.97 -6.42
CA GLY A 257 -8.38 1.30 -7.71
C GLY A 257 -7.87 2.11 -8.89
N SER A 258 -8.23 3.40 -8.96
CA SER A 258 -7.74 4.30 -10.02
C SER A 258 -6.22 4.53 -9.95
N GLN A 259 -5.66 4.63 -8.74
CA GLN A 259 -4.21 4.71 -8.54
C GLN A 259 -3.49 3.46 -9.03
N VAL A 260 -3.96 2.27 -8.66
CA VAL A 260 -3.34 0.99 -9.04
C VAL A 260 -3.46 0.77 -10.54
N ALA A 261 -4.59 1.11 -11.17
CA ALA A 261 -4.72 1.01 -12.62
C ALA A 261 -3.68 1.85 -13.35
N PHE A 262 -3.42 3.07 -12.88
CA PHE A 262 -2.40 3.93 -13.46
C PHE A 262 -0.99 3.49 -13.05
N GLN A 263 -0.64 3.59 -11.78
CA GLN A 263 0.71 3.36 -11.30
C GLN A 263 1.15 1.88 -11.39
N GLY A 264 0.20 0.95 -11.23
CA GLY A 264 0.46 -0.48 -11.19
C GLY A 264 0.48 -1.17 -12.55
N LEU A 265 -0.08 -0.55 -13.61
CA LEU A 265 -0.12 -1.18 -14.94
C LEU A 265 -0.08 -0.19 -16.10
N TRP A 266 -1.01 0.75 -16.22
CA TRP A 266 -1.24 1.50 -17.45
C TRP A 266 -0.51 2.83 -17.56
N GLY A 267 0.10 3.33 -16.48
CA GLY A 267 0.80 4.61 -16.45
C GLY A 267 2.04 4.64 -17.33
N VAL A 268 2.85 3.57 -17.33
CA VAL A 268 4.05 3.47 -18.18
C VAL A 268 3.65 3.40 -19.64
N PRO A 269 2.75 2.50 -20.11
CA PRO A 269 2.26 2.51 -21.50
C PRO A 269 1.62 3.83 -21.92
N TYR A 270 0.84 4.49 -21.02
CA TYR A 270 0.26 5.79 -21.28
C TYR A 270 1.32 6.86 -21.60
N ILE A 271 2.29 7.03 -20.68
CA ILE A 271 3.36 8.03 -20.85
C ILE A 271 4.20 7.74 -22.10
N ALA A 272 4.59 6.47 -22.30
CA ALA A 272 5.37 6.06 -23.46
C ALA A 272 4.65 6.41 -24.76
N SER A 273 3.34 6.10 -24.86
CA SER A 273 2.56 6.33 -26.08
C SER A 273 2.17 7.78 -26.32
N VAL A 274 1.98 8.61 -25.26
CA VAL A 274 1.57 10.03 -25.40
C VAL A 274 2.77 10.90 -25.74
N TYR A 275 3.94 10.60 -25.18
CA TYR A 275 5.14 11.43 -25.31
C TYR A 275 6.20 10.86 -26.26
N ASP A 276 5.93 9.69 -26.84
CA ASP A 276 6.87 8.97 -27.71
C ASP A 276 8.26 8.79 -27.07
N VAL A 277 8.27 8.27 -25.84
CA VAL A 277 9.49 8.08 -25.06
C VAL A 277 9.69 6.61 -24.69
N SER A 278 10.93 6.25 -24.36
CA SER A 278 11.26 4.88 -23.93
C SER A 278 10.47 4.46 -22.67
N PRO A 279 10.17 3.17 -22.51
CA PRO A 279 9.54 2.66 -21.30
C PRO A 279 10.27 3.03 -20.01
N THR A 280 11.61 3.12 -20.04
CA THR A 280 12.41 3.56 -18.89
C THR A 280 12.15 5.01 -18.51
N THR A 281 12.08 5.92 -19.49
CA THR A 281 11.74 7.33 -19.28
C THR A 281 10.31 7.46 -18.74
N ALA A 282 9.37 6.73 -19.32
CA ALA A 282 7.98 6.67 -18.87
C ALA A 282 7.85 6.16 -17.42
N ALA A 283 8.58 5.10 -17.07
CA ALA A 283 8.64 4.57 -15.70
C ALA A 283 9.22 5.60 -14.73
N GLY A 284 10.22 6.39 -15.16
CA GLY A 284 10.75 7.52 -14.41
C GLY A 284 9.68 8.54 -14.03
N ALA A 285 8.80 8.90 -14.98
CA ALA A 285 7.68 9.79 -14.71
C ALA A 285 6.69 9.18 -13.73
N VAL A 286 6.30 7.92 -13.91
CA VAL A 286 5.36 7.21 -13.00
C VAL A 286 5.94 7.05 -11.59
N THR A 287 7.28 6.94 -11.44
CA THR A 287 7.97 6.92 -10.15
C THR A 287 7.68 8.17 -9.32
N MET A 288 7.40 9.31 -9.93
CA MET A 288 7.08 10.55 -9.21
C MET A 288 5.83 10.42 -8.34
N VAL A 289 4.88 9.56 -8.70
CA VAL A 289 3.70 9.29 -7.84
C VAL A 289 4.14 8.70 -6.49
N ALA A 290 5.05 7.73 -6.50
CA ALA A 290 5.56 7.14 -5.26
C ALA A 290 6.46 8.13 -4.49
N ALA A 291 7.27 8.93 -5.19
CA ALA A 291 8.09 9.98 -4.58
C ALA A 291 7.23 11.02 -3.84
N GLY A 292 6.17 11.51 -4.49
CA GLY A 292 5.21 12.44 -3.88
C GLY A 292 4.50 11.83 -2.66
N TYR A 293 4.12 10.54 -2.75
CA TYR A 293 3.52 9.83 -1.63
C TYR A 293 4.45 9.78 -0.40
N VAL A 294 5.67 9.26 -0.58
CA VAL A 294 6.64 9.07 0.50
C VAL A 294 6.98 10.41 1.17
N THR A 295 7.12 11.47 0.37
CA THR A 295 7.44 12.81 0.88
C THR A 295 6.29 13.41 1.68
N ALA A 296 5.05 13.24 1.20
CA ALA A 296 3.89 13.93 1.77
C ALA A 296 3.20 13.15 2.90
N ALA A 297 3.31 11.82 2.97
CA ALA A 297 2.58 11.02 3.95
C ALA A 297 2.85 11.44 5.42
N PRO A 298 4.10 11.67 5.88
CA PRO A 298 4.35 12.16 7.22
C PRO A 298 3.80 13.57 7.46
N LEU A 299 3.88 14.44 6.44
CA LEU A 299 3.41 15.83 6.53
C LEU A 299 1.89 15.91 6.66
N VAL A 300 1.16 15.10 5.89
CA VAL A 300 -0.30 15.03 5.93
C VAL A 300 -0.79 14.50 7.29
N GLY A 301 -0.13 13.48 7.84
CA GLY A 301 -0.42 12.98 9.19
C GLY A 301 -0.21 14.05 10.25
N LYS A 302 0.98 14.70 10.24
CA LYS A 302 1.31 15.79 11.18
C LYS A 302 0.35 16.96 11.08
N LEU A 303 -0.09 17.31 9.86
CA LEU A 303 -1.06 18.39 9.66
C LEU A 303 -2.43 18.06 10.27
N ALA A 304 -2.89 16.80 10.15
CA ALA A 304 -4.10 16.33 10.82
C ALA A 304 -4.00 16.48 12.34
N ASP A 305 -2.87 16.06 12.93
CA ASP A 305 -2.61 16.16 14.37
C ASP A 305 -2.56 17.61 14.84
N VAL A 306 -1.91 18.50 14.09
CA VAL A 306 -1.86 19.94 14.40
C VAL A 306 -3.26 20.56 14.38
N MET A 307 -4.08 20.22 13.38
CA MET A 307 -5.47 20.71 13.33
C MET A 307 -6.29 20.21 14.52
N ALA A 308 -6.11 18.96 14.94
CA ALA A 308 -6.76 18.40 16.11
C ALA A 308 -6.31 19.08 17.41
N ARG A 309 -5.00 19.31 17.58
CA ARG A 309 -4.46 20.05 18.75
C ARG A 309 -4.93 21.49 18.83
N ARG A 310 -5.31 22.12 17.70
CA ARG A 310 -5.91 23.48 17.66
C ARG A 310 -7.42 23.49 17.96
N GLY A 311 -7.97 22.40 18.51
CA GLY A 311 -9.37 22.32 18.95
C GLY A 311 -10.35 21.78 17.90
N MET A 312 -9.87 21.33 16.74
CA MET A 312 -10.72 20.69 15.76
C MET A 312 -10.98 19.24 16.16
N ASN A 313 -12.22 18.75 15.99
CA ASN A 313 -12.49 17.32 16.15
C ASN A 313 -11.57 16.49 15.24
N PRO A 314 -10.88 15.42 15.75
CA PRO A 314 -9.91 14.64 14.98
C PRO A 314 -10.48 14.06 13.67
N ILE A 315 -11.69 13.52 13.69
CA ILE A 315 -12.38 12.99 12.48
C ILE A 315 -12.63 14.13 11.49
N ALA A 316 -13.03 15.32 11.96
CA ALA A 316 -13.28 16.46 11.10
C ALA A 316 -11.98 16.99 10.46
N ALA A 317 -10.86 17.01 11.20
CA ALA A 317 -9.55 17.40 10.71
C ALA A 317 -9.07 16.45 9.60
N GLN A 318 -9.11 15.15 9.87
CA GLN A 318 -8.73 14.11 8.89
C GLN A 318 -9.62 14.17 7.64
N ARG A 319 -10.93 14.32 7.80
CA ARG A 319 -11.89 14.43 6.70
C ARG A 319 -11.64 15.66 5.82
N ARG A 320 -11.37 16.85 6.41
CA ARG A 320 -11.07 18.07 5.65
C ARG A 320 -9.84 17.89 4.78
N LEU A 321 -8.78 17.31 5.33
CA LEU A 321 -7.56 17.01 4.57
C LEU A 321 -7.81 15.98 3.46
N LEU A 322 -8.59 14.93 3.73
CA LEU A 322 -8.98 13.94 2.72
C LEU A 322 -9.76 14.58 1.57
N ILE A 323 -10.71 15.49 1.85
CA ILE A 323 -11.48 16.21 0.82
C ILE A 323 -10.52 17.07 -0.02
N ALA A 324 -9.66 17.87 0.61
CA ALA A 324 -8.72 18.75 -0.10
C ALA A 324 -7.76 17.96 -0.99
N THR A 325 -7.16 16.89 -0.46
CA THR A 325 -6.24 16.04 -1.22
C THR A 325 -6.97 15.23 -2.30
N THR A 326 -8.23 14.84 -2.10
CA THR A 326 -9.00 14.13 -3.13
C THR A 326 -9.42 15.08 -4.25
N PHE A 327 -9.76 16.33 -3.93
CA PHE A 327 -9.99 17.36 -4.94
C PHE A 327 -8.72 17.56 -5.79
N LEU A 328 -7.55 17.66 -5.14
CA LEU A 328 -6.26 17.74 -5.85
C LEU A 328 -6.03 16.48 -6.71
N TYR A 329 -6.39 15.30 -6.23
CA TYR A 329 -6.30 14.05 -6.98
C TYR A 329 -7.16 14.07 -8.26
N VAL A 330 -8.42 14.51 -8.16
CA VAL A 330 -9.30 14.71 -9.34
C VAL A 330 -8.67 15.70 -10.31
N ALA A 331 -8.12 16.82 -9.81
CA ALA A 331 -7.47 17.81 -10.66
C ALA A 331 -6.27 17.25 -11.44
N THR A 332 -5.50 16.32 -10.85
CA THR A 332 -4.38 15.68 -11.56
C THR A 332 -4.84 14.71 -12.66
N TRP A 333 -6.03 14.14 -12.56
CA TRP A 333 -6.60 13.30 -13.61
C TRP A 333 -7.09 14.08 -14.83
N MET A 334 -7.47 15.36 -14.67
CA MET A 334 -8.03 16.17 -15.76
C MET A 334 -7.09 16.25 -16.97
N PRO A 335 -5.81 16.68 -16.86
CA PRO A 335 -4.94 16.76 -18.04
C PRO A 335 -4.61 15.38 -18.62
N ILE A 336 -4.54 14.33 -17.80
CA ILE A 336 -4.28 12.94 -18.25
C ILE A 336 -5.38 12.46 -19.20
N VAL A 337 -6.65 12.73 -18.84
CA VAL A 337 -7.81 12.20 -19.57
C VAL A 337 -8.31 13.16 -20.65
N LEU A 338 -8.43 14.46 -20.33
CA LEU A 338 -9.11 15.42 -21.19
C LEU A 338 -8.16 16.12 -22.19
N ALA A 339 -6.86 16.20 -21.88
CA ALA A 339 -5.90 16.94 -22.69
C ALA A 339 -4.54 16.21 -22.78
N PRO A 340 -4.52 14.97 -23.34
CA PRO A 340 -3.29 14.18 -23.45
C PRO A 340 -2.26 14.92 -24.31
N GLY A 341 -1.01 15.01 -23.82
CA GLY A 341 0.08 15.68 -24.52
C GLY A 341 0.05 17.21 -24.49
N LEU A 342 -0.97 17.85 -23.88
CA LEU A 342 -1.00 19.31 -23.70
C LEU A 342 0.14 19.81 -22.82
N LEU A 343 0.46 19.07 -21.74
CA LEU A 343 1.57 19.38 -20.87
C LEU A 343 2.87 18.79 -21.44
N PRO A 344 4.00 19.53 -21.42
CA PRO A 344 5.29 18.93 -21.72
C PRO A 344 5.64 17.85 -20.70
N LEU A 345 6.50 16.91 -21.08
CA LEU A 345 6.89 15.78 -20.23
C LEU A 345 7.41 16.23 -18.85
N SER A 346 8.17 17.32 -18.80
CA SER A 346 8.67 17.89 -17.54
C SER A 346 7.55 18.32 -16.58
N ALA A 347 6.48 18.92 -17.12
CA ALA A 347 5.31 19.27 -16.32
C ALA A 347 4.52 18.02 -15.89
N MET A 348 4.53 16.95 -16.69
CA MET A 348 3.92 15.68 -16.33
C MET A 348 4.64 15.03 -15.13
N TYR A 349 5.97 15.13 -15.03
CA TYR A 349 6.70 14.69 -13.82
C TYR A 349 6.22 15.41 -12.56
N VAL A 350 6.03 16.73 -12.64
CA VAL A 350 5.49 17.54 -11.54
C VAL A 350 4.04 17.15 -11.22
N LEU A 351 3.20 16.97 -12.25
CA LEU A 351 1.81 16.57 -12.09
C LEU A 351 1.70 15.21 -11.35
N LEU A 352 2.52 14.24 -11.74
CA LEU A 352 2.52 12.90 -11.13
C LEU A 352 3.08 12.94 -9.71
N PHE A 353 4.06 13.81 -9.41
CA PHE A 353 4.50 14.07 -8.04
C PHE A 353 3.36 14.65 -7.18
N VAL A 354 2.61 15.63 -7.71
CA VAL A 354 1.42 16.20 -7.05
C VAL A 354 0.31 15.14 -6.88
N MET A 355 0.12 14.25 -7.87
CA MET A 355 -0.76 13.10 -7.73
C MET A 355 -0.35 12.24 -6.54
N GLY A 356 0.94 11.96 -6.37
CA GLY A 356 1.49 11.24 -5.23
C GLY A 356 1.20 11.92 -3.88
N ILE A 357 1.39 13.24 -3.80
CA ILE A 357 1.02 14.03 -2.63
C ILE A 357 -0.47 13.82 -2.30
N SER A 358 -1.32 13.87 -3.31
CA SER A 358 -2.77 13.75 -3.12
C SER A 358 -3.21 12.36 -2.64
N VAL A 359 -2.47 11.32 -3.03
CA VAL A 359 -2.75 9.93 -2.62
C VAL A 359 -2.24 9.63 -1.21
N SER A 360 -1.21 10.33 -0.73
CA SER A 360 -0.58 10.09 0.58
C SER A 360 -1.55 10.18 1.77
N SER A 361 -2.65 10.93 1.60
CA SER A 361 -3.71 11.04 2.61
C SER A 361 -4.55 9.77 2.82
N ALA A 362 -4.36 8.72 2.02
CA ALA A 362 -5.10 7.45 2.17
C ALA A 362 -4.98 6.84 3.57
N GLY A 363 -3.85 7.07 4.27
CA GLY A 363 -3.65 6.66 5.65
C GLY A 363 -4.65 7.24 6.65
N LEU A 364 -5.17 8.46 6.39
CA LEU A 364 -6.18 9.10 7.23
C LEU A 364 -7.53 8.37 7.22
N VAL A 365 -7.83 7.62 6.15
CA VAL A 365 -9.05 6.79 6.07
C VAL A 365 -9.06 5.74 7.17
N PHE A 366 -7.92 5.10 7.42
CA PHE A 366 -7.78 4.11 8.49
C PHE A 366 -7.87 4.76 9.88
N GLY A 367 -7.36 6.00 10.03
CA GLY A 367 -7.54 6.81 11.23
C GLY A 367 -9.02 7.07 11.50
N ILE A 368 -9.77 7.56 10.53
CA ILE A 368 -11.21 7.79 10.66
C ILE A 368 -11.94 6.47 10.96
N ALA A 369 -11.62 5.38 10.25
CA ALA A 369 -12.27 4.08 10.50
C ALA A 369 -12.00 3.57 11.91
N LYS A 370 -10.80 3.80 12.46
CA LYS A 370 -10.46 3.51 13.86
C LYS A 370 -11.28 4.35 14.83
N ASP A 371 -11.36 5.66 14.58
CA ASP A 371 -11.99 6.62 15.50
C ASP A 371 -13.53 6.58 15.47
N LEU A 372 -14.13 5.93 14.46
CA LEU A 372 -15.58 5.73 14.36
C LEU A 372 -16.10 4.66 15.34
N PHE A 373 -15.23 3.78 15.85
CA PHE A 373 -15.65 2.62 16.66
C PHE A 373 -14.76 2.45 17.90
N PRO A 374 -15.29 1.82 18.98
CA PRO A 374 -14.48 1.42 20.14
C PRO A 374 -13.31 0.52 19.75
N ALA A 375 -12.23 0.54 20.54
CA ALA A 375 -10.97 -0.18 20.30
C ALA A 375 -11.18 -1.67 19.98
N LYS A 376 -12.11 -2.33 20.67
CA LYS A 376 -12.45 -3.75 20.55
C LYS A 376 -12.88 -4.17 19.13
N VAL A 377 -13.55 -3.30 18.38
CA VAL A 377 -14.09 -3.59 17.03
C VAL A 377 -13.45 -2.73 15.93
N SER A 378 -12.59 -1.78 16.28
CA SER A 378 -11.90 -0.91 15.34
C SER A 378 -11.00 -1.67 14.35
N GLY A 379 -10.42 -2.79 14.78
CA GLY A 379 -9.65 -3.69 13.92
C GLY A 379 -10.47 -4.28 12.77
N LEU A 380 -11.72 -4.66 13.03
CA LEU A 380 -12.64 -5.11 11.98
C LEU A 380 -12.95 -3.99 10.98
N ALA A 381 -13.19 -2.78 11.47
CA ALA A 381 -13.46 -1.62 10.61
C ALA A 381 -12.28 -1.32 9.68
N ILE A 382 -11.06 -1.27 10.22
CA ILE A 382 -9.81 -1.09 9.43
C ILE A 382 -9.66 -2.22 8.41
N GLY A 383 -9.89 -3.47 8.83
CA GLY A 383 -9.79 -4.65 7.96
C GLY A 383 -10.75 -4.60 6.78
N LEU A 384 -12.02 -4.25 7.00
CA LEU A 384 -13.03 -4.12 5.95
C LEU A 384 -12.68 -3.03 4.94
N VAL A 385 -12.23 -1.86 5.41
CA VAL A 385 -11.77 -0.76 4.56
C VAL A 385 -10.54 -1.19 3.74
N ASN A 386 -9.58 -1.89 4.35
CA ASN A 386 -8.38 -2.35 3.66
C ASN A 386 -8.70 -3.38 2.56
N ILE A 387 -9.49 -4.40 2.87
CA ILE A 387 -9.89 -5.42 1.88
C ILE A 387 -10.63 -4.76 0.71
N THR A 388 -11.57 -3.86 0.99
CA THR A 388 -12.33 -3.15 -0.04
C THR A 388 -11.41 -2.31 -0.93
N SER A 389 -10.39 -1.65 -0.37
CA SER A 389 -9.40 -0.91 -1.17
C SER A 389 -8.60 -1.82 -2.12
N ILE A 390 -8.18 -2.98 -1.63
CA ILE A 390 -7.43 -3.97 -2.42
C ILE A 390 -8.30 -4.52 -3.57
N LEU A 391 -9.59 -4.76 -3.31
CA LEU A 391 -10.55 -5.15 -4.35
C LEU A 391 -10.71 -4.06 -5.43
N GLY A 392 -10.64 -2.78 -5.06
CA GLY A 392 -10.57 -1.67 -6.02
C GLY A 392 -9.34 -1.77 -6.92
N GLY A 393 -8.16 -2.06 -6.32
CA GLY A 393 -6.93 -2.31 -7.07
C GLY A 393 -7.00 -3.52 -8.00
N ALA A 394 -7.80 -4.53 -7.63
CA ALA A 394 -8.06 -5.69 -8.49
C ALA A 394 -9.03 -5.39 -9.64
N ALA A 395 -10.07 -4.59 -9.39
CA ALA A 395 -11.15 -4.36 -10.34
C ALA A 395 -10.77 -3.39 -11.47
N MET A 396 -10.04 -2.31 -11.15
CA MET A 396 -9.84 -1.21 -12.09
C MET A 396 -8.87 -1.52 -13.25
N PRO A 397 -7.73 -2.26 -13.09
CA PRO A 397 -6.83 -2.56 -14.20
C PRO A 397 -7.49 -3.30 -15.37
N PRO A 398 -8.32 -4.36 -15.18
CA PRO A 398 -9.01 -5.00 -16.30
C PRO A 398 -10.09 -4.13 -16.91
N VAL A 399 -10.75 -3.26 -16.14
CA VAL A 399 -11.72 -2.29 -16.68
C VAL A 399 -11.02 -1.38 -17.69
N VAL A 400 -9.88 -0.79 -17.32
CA VAL A 400 -9.10 0.04 -18.25
C VAL A 400 -8.61 -0.78 -19.44
N GLY A 401 -8.12 -2.01 -19.23
CA GLY A 401 -7.71 -2.92 -20.31
C GLY A 401 -8.81 -3.22 -21.30
N TRP A 402 -10.05 -3.43 -20.82
CA TRP A 402 -11.22 -3.63 -21.67
C TRP A 402 -11.54 -2.39 -22.52
N PHE A 403 -11.43 -1.18 -21.92
CA PHE A 403 -11.59 0.08 -22.69
C PHE A 403 -10.50 0.23 -23.74
N ILE A 404 -9.23 -0.06 -23.42
CA ILE A 404 -8.11 -0.05 -24.39
C ILE A 404 -8.46 -0.97 -25.58
N LYS A 405 -8.83 -2.21 -25.33
CA LYS A 405 -9.19 -3.18 -26.38
C LYS A 405 -10.34 -2.68 -27.27
N ARG A 406 -11.40 -2.13 -26.68
CA ARG A 406 -12.54 -1.58 -27.40
C ARG A 406 -12.16 -0.37 -28.26
N LEU A 407 -11.40 0.56 -27.71
CA LEU A 407 -10.99 1.79 -28.41
C LEU A 407 -10.05 1.46 -29.57
N THR A 408 -9.12 0.52 -29.39
CA THR A 408 -8.23 0.05 -30.46
C THR A 408 -9.03 -0.63 -31.57
N ALA A 409 -10.00 -1.45 -31.25
CA ALA A 409 -10.91 -2.09 -32.22
C ALA A 409 -11.77 -1.05 -33.00
N SER A 410 -12.02 0.13 -32.42
CA SER A 410 -12.74 1.24 -33.07
C SER A 410 -11.82 2.12 -33.94
N GLY A 411 -10.54 1.73 -34.14
CA GLY A 411 -9.59 2.45 -34.99
C GLY A 411 -8.86 3.61 -34.31
N ILE A 412 -9.04 3.82 -33.01
CA ILE A 412 -8.27 4.82 -32.25
C ILE A 412 -6.88 4.27 -31.99
N GLN A 413 -5.83 5.06 -32.19
CA GLN A 413 -4.44 4.65 -32.07
C GLN A 413 -3.63 5.60 -31.19
N GLY A 414 -2.45 5.15 -30.77
CA GLY A 414 -1.48 5.95 -30.01
C GLY A 414 -1.96 6.36 -28.63
N GLY A 415 -1.45 7.48 -28.13
CA GLY A 415 -1.74 8.00 -26.78
C GLY A 415 -3.21 8.28 -26.50
N ALA A 416 -4.03 8.56 -27.55
CA ALA A 416 -5.46 8.81 -27.42
C ALA A 416 -6.25 7.57 -26.93
N VAL A 417 -5.77 6.35 -27.20
CA VAL A 417 -6.35 5.13 -26.68
C VAL A 417 -6.27 5.10 -25.16
N TYR A 418 -5.06 5.31 -24.64
CA TYR A 418 -4.80 5.24 -23.21
C TYR A 418 -5.51 6.36 -22.44
N SER A 419 -5.49 7.60 -22.94
CA SER A 419 -6.16 8.72 -22.24
C SER A 419 -7.66 8.50 -22.13
N ARG A 420 -8.33 8.06 -23.21
CA ARG A 420 -9.77 7.74 -23.18
C ARG A 420 -10.06 6.50 -22.32
N ALA A 421 -9.17 5.51 -22.30
CA ALA A 421 -9.32 4.34 -21.46
C ALA A 421 -9.18 4.64 -19.96
N MET A 422 -8.59 5.79 -19.58
CA MET A 422 -8.50 6.24 -18.19
C MET A 422 -9.74 7.00 -17.70
N VAL A 423 -10.76 7.24 -18.54
CA VAL A 423 -12.02 7.88 -18.12
C VAL A 423 -12.65 7.19 -16.90
N PRO A 424 -12.72 5.86 -16.79
CA PRO A 424 -13.23 5.19 -15.58
C PRO A 424 -12.47 5.57 -14.31
N CYS A 425 -11.15 5.83 -14.39
CA CYS A 425 -10.33 6.24 -13.26
C CYS A 425 -10.67 7.66 -12.81
N LEU A 426 -10.86 8.60 -13.74
CA LEU A 426 -11.33 9.95 -13.44
C LEU A 426 -12.73 9.92 -12.79
N LEU A 427 -13.66 9.15 -13.36
CA LEU A 427 -15.01 8.99 -12.81
C LEU A 427 -14.97 8.39 -11.41
N ALA A 428 -14.14 7.37 -11.17
CA ALA A 428 -13.94 6.79 -9.85
C ALA A 428 -13.40 7.82 -8.84
N ALA A 429 -12.44 8.66 -9.25
CA ALA A 429 -11.94 9.74 -8.40
C ALA A 429 -13.03 10.77 -8.05
N CYS A 430 -13.87 11.16 -9.01
CA CYS A 430 -15.01 12.06 -8.79
C CYS A 430 -16.05 11.43 -7.87
N VAL A 431 -16.43 10.17 -8.10
CA VAL A 431 -17.34 9.41 -7.22
C VAL A 431 -16.76 9.31 -5.82
N GLY A 432 -15.47 9.04 -5.70
CA GLY A 432 -14.76 9.02 -4.41
C GLY A 432 -14.91 10.34 -3.65
N LEU A 433 -14.76 11.48 -4.33
CA LEU A 433 -14.94 12.81 -3.72
C LEU A 433 -16.37 13.01 -3.21
N ILE A 434 -17.37 12.57 -3.98
CA ILE A 434 -18.80 12.64 -3.59
C ILE A 434 -19.04 11.76 -2.36
N LEU A 435 -18.60 10.50 -2.36
CA LEU A 435 -18.75 9.57 -1.24
C LEU A 435 -18.13 10.14 0.04
N LEU A 436 -16.92 10.67 -0.06
CA LEU A 436 -16.22 11.26 1.07
C LEU A 436 -16.96 12.50 1.62
N SER A 437 -17.61 13.31 0.78
CA SER A 437 -18.38 14.46 1.20
C SER A 437 -19.60 14.07 2.05
N MET A 438 -20.08 12.83 1.91
CA MET A 438 -21.24 12.29 2.64
C MET A 438 -20.87 11.67 3.99
N VAL A 439 -19.58 11.34 4.22
CA VAL A 439 -19.10 10.77 5.50
C VAL A 439 -19.30 11.77 6.63
N GLY A 440 -19.75 11.29 7.76
CA GLY A 440 -19.85 12.09 9.00
C GLY A 440 -21.01 13.10 9.05
N ARG A 441 -21.89 13.17 8.04
CA ARG A 441 -23.11 13.99 8.14
C ARG A 441 -24.12 13.43 9.15
N THR A 442 -24.00 12.14 9.48
CA THR A 442 -24.86 11.42 10.43
C THR A 442 -24.19 11.14 11.78
N ALA A 443 -22.85 11.19 11.87
CA ALA A 443 -22.09 10.87 13.09
C ALA A 443 -22.30 11.92 14.22
N GLY A 444 -22.79 13.12 13.93
CA GLY A 444 -23.12 14.13 14.94
C GLY A 444 -24.29 13.80 15.85
N ARG A 445 -24.98 12.66 15.65
CA ARG A 445 -26.20 12.34 16.42
C ARG A 445 -26.21 11.05 17.25
N ARG A 446 -25.20 10.15 17.12
CA ARG A 446 -25.37 8.80 17.71
C ARG A 446 -24.18 8.14 18.41
N LEU A 447 -22.98 8.69 18.43
CA LEU A 447 -21.82 7.97 19.00
C LEU A 447 -20.97 8.87 19.91
N ARG A 448 -21.42 9.15 21.07
CA ARG A 448 -20.89 9.36 22.44
C ARG A 448 -21.77 10.32 23.24
N PRO A 449 -22.47 9.86 24.26
CA PRO A 449 -22.89 10.75 25.35
C PRO A 449 -21.62 11.08 26.16
N GLY A 450 -21.14 12.34 26.06
CA GLY A 450 -20.00 12.78 26.89
C GLY A 450 -18.95 13.69 26.27
N TYR A 451 -19.01 14.03 24.96
CA TYR A 451 -18.18 15.10 24.43
C TYR A 451 -19.01 16.38 24.20
N PRO A 452 -18.62 17.53 24.77
CA PRO A 452 -19.29 18.82 24.54
C PRO A 452 -19.17 19.21 23.05
N ALA A 453 -20.20 19.89 22.54
CA ALA A 453 -20.42 20.32 21.17
C ALA A 453 -19.34 21.27 20.63
#